data_e1b9d8f27522c04133e0cd01f0145f30
#
_entry.id   e1b9d8f27522c04133e0cd01f0145f30
#
_cell.length_a   1.000
_cell.length_b   1.000
_cell.length_c   1.000
_cell.angle_alpha   90.00
_cell.angle_beta   90.00
_cell.angle_gamma   90.00
#
_symmetry.space_group_name_H-M   'P 1'
#
loop_
_entity.id
_entity.type
_entity.pdbx_description
1 polymer ?
#
loop_
_entity_poly.entity_id
_entity_poly.type
_entity_poly.pdbx_seq_one_letter_code
_entity_poly.pdbx_strand_id
1 'polypeptide(L)'
;MPECHFATIKANEATGQPLLTYIEGITPILEIDGLFFKDLNNNGILDTYEDYRNDIEARTSDLVNQMTVEEKAGLMLHINASNDIVSDSEKALPHYVNEYHVIHYLDNTNGTPDKLTNRHNYMQQIAENTRLGIPITVSCDRQYNAWGGFVDSPHDAFGASG
;
A
#
# COMPACT_ATOMS: atom_id res chain seq x y z
N MET A 1 13.64 -9.60 6.43
CA MET A 1 12.90 -8.35 6.18
C MET A 1 12.82 -7.60 7.50
N PRO A 2 12.91 -6.28 7.49
CA PRO A 2 12.61 -5.50 8.68
C PRO A 2 11.20 -5.81 9.20
N GLU A 3 11.01 -5.72 10.49
CA GLU A 3 9.70 -5.92 11.11
C GLU A 3 8.88 -4.64 10.93
N CYS A 4 7.64 -4.77 10.45
CA CYS A 4 6.73 -3.65 10.31
C CYS A 4 5.90 -3.51 11.59
N HIS A 5 5.93 -2.36 12.21
CA HIS A 5 5.13 -2.07 13.40
C HIS A 5 3.85 -1.34 12.99
N PHE A 6 2.77 -2.11 12.90
CA PHE A 6 1.46 -1.56 12.60
C PHE A 6 0.72 -1.17 13.88
N ALA A 7 0.18 0.04 13.88
CA ALA A 7 -0.82 0.46 14.84
C ALA A 7 -2.21 0.51 14.19
N THR A 8 -3.22 0.42 15.01
CA THR A 8 -4.61 0.36 14.53
C THR A 8 -5.51 1.24 15.36
N ILE A 9 -6.26 2.11 14.70
CA ILE A 9 -7.38 2.85 15.28
C ILE A 9 -8.64 2.07 14.96
N LYS A 10 -9.37 1.65 16.00
CA LYS A 10 -10.56 0.82 15.83
C LYS A 10 -11.70 1.61 15.20
N ALA A 11 -12.48 0.94 14.39
CA ALA A 11 -13.74 1.48 13.89
C ALA A 11 -14.71 1.81 15.04
N ASN A 12 -15.45 2.90 14.89
CA ASN A 12 -16.50 3.31 15.80
C ASN A 12 -17.70 3.85 15.00
N GLU A 13 -18.73 3.03 14.86
CA GLU A 13 -19.93 3.38 14.09
C GLU A 13 -20.66 4.60 14.65
N ALA A 14 -20.62 4.81 15.98
CA ALA A 14 -21.32 5.94 16.61
C ALA A 14 -20.71 7.30 16.23
N THR A 15 -19.42 7.34 15.91
CA THR A 15 -18.72 8.57 15.48
C THR A 15 -18.48 8.63 13.99
N GLY A 16 -18.65 7.51 13.28
CA GLY A 16 -18.28 7.39 11.87
C GLY A 16 -16.78 7.12 11.64
N GLN A 17 -16.02 6.78 12.69
CA GLN A 17 -14.59 6.44 12.57
C GLN A 17 -14.43 5.10 11.86
N PRO A 18 -13.76 5.04 10.70
CA PRO A 18 -13.40 3.77 10.08
C PRO A 18 -12.22 3.11 10.80
N LEU A 19 -12.03 1.82 10.54
CA LEU A 19 -10.80 1.13 10.91
C LEU A 19 -9.63 1.72 10.12
N LEU A 20 -8.62 2.23 10.82
CA LEU A 20 -7.38 2.70 10.20
C LEU A 20 -6.22 1.84 10.68
N THR A 21 -5.43 1.34 9.76
CA THR A 21 -4.12 0.73 10.05
C THR A 21 -3.04 1.60 9.45
N TYR A 22 -2.02 1.90 10.22
CA TYR A 22 -0.91 2.78 9.82
C TYR A 22 0.40 2.25 10.40
N ILE A 23 1.52 2.76 9.93
CA ILE A 23 2.84 2.35 10.39
C ILE A 23 3.37 3.37 11.38
N GLU A 24 3.60 2.91 12.61
CA GLU A 24 4.13 3.75 13.69
C GLU A 24 5.47 4.38 13.31
N GLY A 25 5.58 5.68 13.56
CA GLY A 25 6.80 6.45 13.29
C GLY A 25 7.00 6.84 11.82
N ILE A 26 6.11 6.41 10.92
CA ILE A 26 6.13 6.81 9.49
C ILE A 26 4.94 7.71 9.18
N THR A 27 3.72 7.24 9.43
CA THR A 27 2.50 7.98 9.09
C THR A 27 1.96 8.69 10.33
N PRO A 28 2.01 10.02 10.41
CA PRO A 28 1.37 10.77 11.48
C PRO A 28 -0.15 10.59 11.45
N ILE A 29 -0.75 10.78 12.61
CA ILE A 29 -2.20 10.76 12.77
C ILE A 29 -2.68 12.14 13.21
N LEU A 30 -3.62 12.68 12.47
CA LEU A 30 -4.32 13.90 12.80
C LEU A 30 -5.60 13.57 13.57
N GLU A 31 -5.88 14.32 14.64
CA GLU A 31 -7.14 14.26 15.35
C GLU A 31 -7.93 15.53 15.08
N ILE A 32 -9.10 15.41 14.46
CA ILE A 32 -9.97 16.53 14.08
C ILE A 32 -11.41 16.17 14.46
N ASP A 33 -12.02 16.98 15.28
CA ASP A 33 -13.40 16.79 15.76
C ASP A 33 -13.65 15.43 16.41
N GLY A 34 -12.62 14.86 17.07
CA GLY A 34 -12.69 13.55 17.72
C GLY A 34 -12.61 12.36 16.75
N LEU A 35 -12.24 12.60 15.50
CA LEU A 35 -11.95 11.58 14.49
C LEU A 35 -10.46 11.60 14.14
N PHE A 36 -9.97 10.45 13.74
CA PHE A 36 -8.56 10.25 13.39
C PHE A 36 -8.38 10.05 11.89
N PHE A 37 -7.33 10.65 11.34
CA PHE A 37 -6.99 10.62 9.92
C PHE A 37 -5.50 10.33 9.76
N LYS A 38 -5.12 9.68 8.66
CA LYS A 38 -3.72 9.56 8.28
C LYS A 38 -3.27 10.85 7.59
N ASP A 39 -2.17 11.43 8.06
CA ASP A 39 -1.44 12.48 7.35
C ASP A 39 -0.43 11.79 6.42
N LEU A 40 -0.88 11.49 5.21
CA LEU A 40 -0.13 10.65 4.26
C LEU A 40 1.05 11.40 3.61
N ASN A 41 0.94 12.72 3.49
CA ASN A 41 2.00 13.55 2.93
C ASN A 41 2.84 14.27 4.02
N ASN A 42 2.54 14.01 5.28
CA ASN A 42 3.27 14.50 6.44
C ASN A 42 3.40 16.03 6.49
N ASN A 43 2.32 16.74 6.10
CA ASN A 43 2.29 18.20 6.08
C ASN A 43 1.61 18.82 7.31
N GLY A 44 0.99 18.00 8.17
CA GLY A 44 0.28 18.42 9.38
C GLY A 44 -1.11 19.02 9.13
N ILE A 45 -1.65 18.90 7.92
CA ILE A 45 -2.94 19.42 7.50
C ILE A 45 -3.76 18.25 6.97
N LEU A 46 -5.05 18.20 7.26
CA LEU A 46 -5.94 17.21 6.65
C LEU A 46 -6.28 17.63 5.23
N ASP A 47 -5.64 17.02 4.26
CA ASP A 47 -5.95 17.25 2.85
C ASP A 47 -7.23 16.53 2.44
N THR A 48 -7.85 16.98 1.34
CA THR A 48 -9.11 16.41 0.87
C THR A 48 -8.98 14.91 0.53
N TYR A 49 -7.83 14.49 -0.03
CA TYR A 49 -7.62 13.09 -0.39
C TYR A 49 -7.44 12.15 0.82
N GLU A 50 -7.03 12.67 1.95
CA GLU A 50 -6.84 11.96 3.21
C GLU A 50 -8.14 11.82 4.00
N ASP A 51 -9.05 12.76 3.81
CA ASP A 51 -10.32 12.80 4.52
C ASP A 51 -11.33 11.80 3.93
N TYR A 52 -11.47 10.67 4.60
CA TYR A 52 -12.38 9.59 4.21
C TYR A 52 -13.87 9.98 4.23
N ARG A 53 -14.24 11.14 4.77
CA ARG A 53 -15.61 11.67 4.76
C ARG A 53 -16.00 12.25 3.39
N ASN A 54 -15.01 12.65 2.60
CA ASN A 54 -15.21 13.13 1.26
C ASN A 54 -15.51 11.98 0.29
N ASP A 55 -16.24 12.28 -0.77
CA ASP A 55 -16.48 11.31 -1.83
C ASP A 55 -15.20 10.95 -2.59
N ILE A 56 -15.25 9.82 -3.30
CA ILE A 56 -14.08 9.28 -4.01
C ILE A 56 -13.59 10.23 -5.11
N GLU A 57 -14.51 10.92 -5.81
CA GLU A 57 -14.13 11.83 -6.89
C GLU A 57 -13.39 13.06 -6.35
N ALA A 58 -13.87 13.66 -5.28
CA ALA A 58 -13.20 14.79 -4.64
C ALA A 58 -11.81 14.39 -4.14
N ARG A 59 -11.69 13.24 -3.47
CA ARG A 59 -10.42 12.70 -2.98
C ARG A 59 -9.44 12.40 -4.10
N THR A 60 -9.91 11.74 -5.16
CA THR A 60 -9.07 11.41 -6.32
C THR A 60 -8.62 12.67 -7.05
N SER A 61 -9.52 13.64 -7.24
CA SER A 61 -9.20 14.90 -7.91
C SER A 61 -8.13 15.67 -7.15
N ASP A 62 -8.26 15.75 -5.83
CA ASP A 62 -7.29 16.42 -4.98
C ASP A 62 -5.92 15.72 -5.05
N LEU A 63 -5.87 14.41 -4.88
CA LEU A 63 -4.63 13.64 -4.98
C LEU A 63 -3.94 13.85 -6.34
N VAL A 64 -4.68 13.73 -7.44
CA VAL A 64 -4.14 13.91 -8.79
C VAL A 64 -3.64 15.34 -9.01
N ASN A 65 -4.27 16.34 -8.42
CA ASN A 65 -3.80 17.72 -8.50
C ASN A 65 -2.48 17.96 -7.73
N GLN A 66 -2.26 17.21 -6.66
CA GLN A 66 -1.02 17.27 -5.88
C GLN A 66 0.14 16.48 -6.52
N MET A 67 -0.15 15.52 -7.40
CA MET A 67 0.86 14.69 -8.06
C MET A 67 1.67 15.46 -9.10
N THR A 68 2.97 15.22 -9.13
CA THR A 68 3.86 15.65 -10.21
C THR A 68 3.60 14.86 -11.50
N VAL A 69 4.20 15.29 -12.61
CA VAL A 69 4.10 14.55 -13.89
C VAL A 69 4.80 13.19 -13.79
N GLU A 70 5.93 13.15 -13.08
CA GLU A 70 6.71 11.93 -12.85
C GLU A 70 5.93 10.92 -12.01
N GLU A 71 5.27 11.36 -10.95
CA GLU A 71 4.40 10.50 -10.14
C GLU A 71 3.21 9.96 -10.94
N LYS A 72 2.59 10.79 -11.77
CA LYS A 72 1.53 10.35 -12.69
C LYS A 72 2.04 9.31 -13.70
N ALA A 73 3.25 9.51 -14.24
CA ALA A 73 3.85 8.56 -15.17
C ALA A 73 4.16 7.21 -14.48
N GLY A 74 4.72 7.25 -13.27
CA GLY A 74 4.99 6.06 -12.47
C GLY A 74 3.72 5.26 -12.16
N LEU A 75 2.63 5.95 -11.86
CA LEU A 75 1.33 5.35 -11.60
C LEU A 75 0.74 4.58 -12.80
N MET A 76 1.15 4.92 -14.00
CA MET A 76 0.72 4.24 -15.23
C MET A 76 1.50 2.95 -15.53
N LEU A 77 2.56 2.67 -14.78
CA LEU A 77 3.40 1.50 -14.97
C LEU A 77 2.92 0.35 -14.10
N HIS A 78 2.88 -0.85 -14.69
CA HIS A 78 2.65 -2.11 -13.98
C HIS A 78 3.81 -3.05 -14.32
N ILE A 79 4.68 -3.32 -13.36
CA ILE A 79 5.92 -4.08 -13.57
C ILE A 79 6.01 -5.30 -12.64
N ASN A 80 6.93 -6.21 -12.95
CA ASN A 80 7.22 -7.31 -12.02
C ASN A 80 7.88 -6.77 -10.75
N ALA A 81 7.41 -7.23 -9.60
CA ALA A 81 8.03 -6.91 -8.33
C ALA A 81 9.45 -7.49 -8.26
N SER A 82 10.41 -6.68 -7.83
CA SER A 82 11.74 -7.15 -7.55
C SER A 82 11.75 -8.17 -6.41
N ASN A 83 12.62 -9.17 -6.48
CA ASN A 83 12.88 -10.06 -5.35
C ASN A 83 13.61 -9.32 -4.22
N ASP A 84 14.37 -8.30 -4.56
CA ASP A 84 15.04 -7.41 -3.62
C ASP A 84 14.08 -6.27 -3.25
N ILE A 85 13.55 -6.32 -2.04
CA ILE A 85 12.63 -5.31 -1.52
C ILE A 85 13.24 -4.48 -0.38
N VAL A 86 14.52 -4.67 -0.07
CA VAL A 86 15.15 -4.07 1.13
C VAL A 86 16.42 -3.28 0.85
N SER A 87 17.12 -3.50 -0.26
CA SER A 87 18.37 -2.80 -0.54
C SER A 87 18.15 -1.47 -1.26
N ASP A 88 19.20 -0.67 -1.35
CA ASP A 88 19.23 0.59 -2.10
C ASP A 88 19.68 0.39 -3.57
N SER A 89 19.69 -0.86 -4.05
CA SER A 89 20.05 -1.17 -5.42
C SER A 89 19.06 -0.55 -6.41
N GLU A 90 19.54 -0.07 -7.57
CA GLU A 90 18.69 0.43 -8.66
C GLU A 90 17.65 -0.59 -9.18
N LYS A 91 17.83 -1.87 -8.84
CA LYS A 91 16.92 -2.96 -9.19
C LYS A 91 16.01 -3.37 -8.03
N ALA A 92 16.17 -2.76 -6.88
CA ALA A 92 15.36 -3.04 -5.71
C ALA A 92 14.01 -2.31 -5.78
N LEU A 93 13.00 -2.87 -5.14
CA LEU A 93 11.66 -2.28 -5.11
C LEU A 93 11.64 -0.87 -4.50
N PRO A 94 12.38 -0.57 -3.39
CA PRO A 94 12.42 0.79 -2.86
C PRO A 94 12.87 1.82 -3.88
N HIS A 95 13.83 1.50 -4.73
CA HIS A 95 14.29 2.41 -5.78
C HIS A 95 13.18 2.69 -6.80
N TYR A 96 12.47 1.65 -7.27
CA TYR A 96 11.35 1.85 -8.19
C TYR A 96 10.22 2.69 -7.60
N VAL A 97 9.94 2.52 -6.31
CA VAL A 97 8.89 3.30 -5.63
C VAL A 97 9.34 4.76 -5.44
N ASN A 98 10.57 4.99 -4.97
CA ASN A 98 11.03 6.33 -4.57
C ASN A 98 11.46 7.18 -5.77
N GLU A 99 12.14 6.57 -6.76
CA GLU A 99 12.72 7.31 -7.88
C GLU A 99 11.82 7.31 -9.13
N TYR A 100 11.12 6.20 -9.38
CA TYR A 100 10.25 6.07 -10.55
C TYR A 100 8.77 6.12 -10.21
N HIS A 101 8.41 6.23 -8.94
CA HIS A 101 7.03 6.34 -8.44
C HIS A 101 6.11 5.20 -8.89
N VAL A 102 6.68 4.02 -9.14
CA VAL A 102 5.92 2.84 -9.54
C VAL A 102 5.26 2.22 -8.32
N ILE A 103 3.95 2.06 -8.35
CA ILE A 103 3.17 1.49 -7.25
C ILE A 103 2.31 0.29 -7.65
N HIS A 104 2.33 -0.13 -8.91
CA HIS A 104 1.59 -1.30 -9.37
C HIS A 104 2.56 -2.43 -9.72
N TYR A 105 2.45 -3.53 -9.00
CA TYR A 105 3.38 -4.65 -9.12
C TYR A 105 2.67 -5.97 -9.38
N LEU A 106 3.21 -6.74 -10.32
CA LEU A 106 2.93 -8.16 -10.48
C LEU A 106 3.91 -8.92 -9.57
N ASP A 107 3.42 -9.47 -8.47
CA ASP A 107 4.25 -10.23 -7.53
C ASP A 107 3.92 -11.73 -7.57
N ASN A 108 4.77 -12.46 -8.27
CA ASN A 108 4.73 -13.92 -8.38
C ASN A 108 5.71 -14.61 -7.42
N THR A 109 6.14 -13.93 -6.37
CA THR A 109 7.05 -14.47 -5.35
C THR A 109 6.42 -15.69 -4.67
N ASN A 110 7.21 -16.75 -4.54
CA ASN A 110 6.82 -17.97 -3.84
C ASN A 110 7.12 -17.85 -2.35
N GLY A 111 6.24 -18.36 -1.52
CA GLY A 111 6.45 -18.35 -0.09
C GLY A 111 5.26 -18.90 0.70
N THR A 112 5.47 -19.11 1.99
CA THR A 112 4.38 -19.38 2.92
C THR A 112 3.51 -18.12 3.07
N PRO A 113 2.23 -18.26 3.48
CA PRO A 113 1.35 -17.11 3.69
C PRO A 113 1.99 -16.02 4.57
N ASP A 114 2.64 -16.41 5.67
CA ASP A 114 3.30 -15.45 6.57
C ASP A 114 4.43 -14.66 5.88
N LYS A 115 5.26 -15.34 5.08
CA LYS A 115 6.33 -14.67 4.32
C LYS A 115 5.80 -13.69 3.31
N LEU A 116 4.71 -14.05 2.63
CA LEU A 116 4.08 -13.18 1.63
C LEU A 116 3.38 -12.00 2.30
N THR A 117 2.66 -12.24 3.39
CA THR A 117 2.06 -11.18 4.19
C THR A 117 3.11 -10.19 4.67
N ASN A 118 4.21 -10.66 5.25
CA ASN A 118 5.30 -9.80 5.71
C ASN A 118 5.95 -9.04 4.55
N ARG A 119 6.10 -9.68 3.38
CA ARG A 119 6.60 -9.03 2.18
C ARG A 119 5.67 -7.90 1.73
N HIS A 120 4.38 -8.17 1.58
CA HIS A 120 3.41 -7.17 1.15
C HIS A 120 3.27 -6.04 2.18
N ASN A 121 3.27 -6.35 3.46
CA ASN A 121 3.28 -5.35 4.52
C ASN A 121 4.49 -4.42 4.41
N TYR A 122 5.67 -4.97 4.15
CA TYR A 122 6.87 -4.16 3.96
C TYR A 122 6.81 -3.30 2.69
N MET A 123 6.22 -3.82 1.61
CA MET A 123 5.95 -3.03 0.41
C MET A 123 5.04 -1.83 0.73
N GLN A 124 3.97 -2.04 1.52
CA GLN A 124 3.10 -0.94 1.97
C GLN A 124 3.85 0.06 2.85
N GLN A 125 4.77 -0.40 3.69
CA GLN A 125 5.61 0.51 4.49
C GLN A 125 6.46 1.42 3.62
N ILE A 126 7.05 0.90 2.54
CA ILE A 126 7.80 1.72 1.59
C ILE A 126 6.87 2.76 0.96
N ALA A 127 5.65 2.37 0.56
CA ALA A 127 4.67 3.26 -0.03
C ALA A 127 4.21 4.37 0.94
N GLU A 128 3.90 4.03 2.18
CA GLU A 128 3.51 5.03 3.20
C GLU A 128 4.62 6.04 3.51
N ASN A 129 5.89 5.69 3.24
CA ASN A 129 7.03 6.60 3.43
C ASN A 129 7.31 7.48 2.19
N THR A 130 6.49 7.42 1.16
CA THR A 130 6.61 8.32 0.00
C THR A 130 5.88 9.64 0.23
N ARG A 131 6.14 10.63 -0.63
CA ARG A 131 5.60 11.99 -0.51
C ARG A 131 4.07 12.10 -0.39
N LEU A 132 3.33 11.19 -1.00
CA LEU A 132 1.86 11.19 -1.00
C LEU A 132 1.26 9.95 -0.33
N GLY A 133 2.09 9.00 0.12
CA GLY A 133 1.64 7.80 0.80
C GLY A 133 0.68 6.92 -0.01
N ILE A 134 0.80 6.95 -1.36
CA ILE A 134 -0.10 6.17 -2.24
C ILE A 134 0.19 4.68 -2.08
N PRO A 135 -0.79 3.85 -1.70
CA PRO A 135 -0.58 2.43 -1.45
C PRO A 135 -0.13 1.66 -2.69
N ILE A 136 0.75 0.68 -2.50
CA ILE A 136 1.13 -0.27 -3.54
C ILE A 136 -0.04 -1.21 -3.83
N THR A 137 -0.34 -1.41 -5.12
CA THR A 137 -1.24 -2.45 -5.61
C THR A 137 -0.44 -3.67 -6.03
N VAL A 138 -0.81 -4.81 -5.50
CA VAL A 138 -0.18 -6.09 -5.84
C VAL A 138 -1.16 -6.96 -6.61
N SER A 139 -0.73 -7.47 -7.74
CA SER A 139 -1.43 -8.47 -8.54
C SER A 139 -0.59 -9.75 -8.66
N CYS A 140 -1.19 -10.85 -9.05
CA CYS A 140 -0.47 -12.08 -9.38
C CYS A 140 -1.14 -12.80 -10.55
N ASP A 141 -0.35 -13.54 -11.34
CA ASP A 141 -0.84 -14.33 -12.51
C ASP A 141 -1.43 -15.68 -12.14
N ARG A 142 -1.55 -15.98 -10.87
CA ARG A 142 -1.87 -17.31 -10.41
C ARG A 142 -3.35 -17.61 -10.58
N GLN A 143 -3.67 -18.34 -11.65
CA GLN A 143 -4.95 -18.98 -11.85
C GLN A 143 -4.82 -20.47 -11.58
N TYR A 144 -5.71 -21.05 -10.81
CA TYR A 144 -6.01 -22.49 -10.66
C TYR A 144 -4.90 -23.43 -10.20
N ASN A 145 -3.64 -23.19 -10.51
CA ASN A 145 -2.52 -23.99 -10.06
C ASN A 145 -1.37 -23.09 -9.69
N ALA A 146 -1.06 -23.05 -8.44
CA ALA A 146 0.15 -22.45 -7.96
C ALA A 146 1.35 -23.12 -8.65
N TRP A 147 2.16 -22.32 -9.31
CA TRP A 147 3.50 -22.73 -9.64
C TRP A 147 4.27 -22.85 -8.34
N GLY A 148 4.18 -24.03 -7.69
CA GLY A 148 4.88 -24.38 -6.46
C GLY A 148 4.92 -23.29 -5.39
N GLY A 149 4.46 -23.54 -4.21
CA GLY A 149 4.66 -22.67 -3.08
C GLY A 149 3.42 -22.09 -2.40
N PHE A 150 2.29 -22.02 -3.10
CA PHE A 150 1.00 -21.81 -2.43
C PHE A 150 0.25 -23.11 -2.17
N VAL A 151 0.88 -24.22 -2.49
CA VAL A 151 0.26 -25.55 -2.54
C VAL A 151 -0.19 -26.10 -1.21
N ASP A 152 0.20 -25.53 -0.11
CA ASP A 152 -0.23 -25.97 1.22
C ASP A 152 -1.47 -25.21 1.72
N SER A 153 -2.04 -24.33 0.90
CA SER A 153 -3.23 -23.58 1.26
C SER A 153 -4.43 -24.06 0.45
N PRO A 154 -5.55 -24.42 1.09
CA PRO A 154 -6.79 -24.71 0.37
C PRO A 154 -7.31 -23.49 -0.43
N HIS A 155 -6.67 -22.35 -0.32
CA HIS A 155 -6.93 -21.13 -1.09
C HIS A 155 -6.26 -21.08 -2.44
N ASP A 156 -5.43 -22.05 -2.78
CA ASP A 156 -4.92 -22.22 -4.14
C ASP A 156 -6.04 -22.45 -5.14
N ALA A 157 -7.20 -22.82 -4.62
CA ALA A 157 -8.45 -22.95 -5.34
C ALA A 157 -9.22 -21.63 -5.50
N PHE A 158 -8.62 -20.47 -5.22
CA PHE A 158 -9.33 -19.17 -5.36
C PHE A 158 -9.91 -18.96 -6.76
N GLY A 159 -9.30 -19.56 -7.74
CA GLY A 159 -9.86 -19.52 -9.07
C GLY A 159 -10.88 -20.63 -9.37
N ALA A 160 -10.96 -21.66 -8.56
CA ALA A 160 -11.80 -22.83 -8.85
C ALA A 160 -13.24 -22.70 -8.31
N SER A 161 -13.54 -21.67 -7.56
CA SER A 161 -14.86 -21.43 -6.96
C SER A 161 -15.66 -20.33 -7.65
N GLY A 162 -15.23 -19.89 -8.81
CA GLY A 162 -15.99 -18.97 -9.65
C GLY A 162 -17.00 -19.67 -10.53
#